data_fccd5c74f93c2519c127bc36b3870c14
#
_entry.id   fccd5c74f93c2519c127bc36b3870c14
#
_cell.length_a   1.000
_cell.length_b   1.000
_cell.length_c   1.000
_cell.angle_alpha   90.00
_cell.angle_beta   90.00
_cell.angle_gamma   90.00
#
_symmetry.space_group_name_H-M   'P 1'
#
loop_
_entity.id
_entity.type
_entity.pdbx_description
1 polymer ?
#
loop_
_entity_poly.entity_id
_entity_poly.type
_entity_poly.pdbx_seq_one_letter_code
_entity_poly.pdbx_strand_id
1 'polypeptide(L)'
;KPKTLTLEGLGGLTIGQPVPANSSFTAGDGQIGNGCETLSSPEWPGVYAIRTNGEVRRISVADGSGVKLVEGIGPGSTIEDVRAEFPSFREEPHKYTGPGGKYLTQPGDEPRLRFEINPDGKVSIIHVGVMPELGYVEGCA
;
A
#
# COMPACT_ATOMS: atom_id res chain seq x y z
N LYS A 1 2.91 -16.96 -9.49
CA LYS A 1 2.07 -16.17 -8.56
C LYS A 1 1.60 -14.93 -9.26
N PRO A 2 0.31 -14.63 -9.21
CA PRO A 2 -0.18 -13.39 -9.80
C PRO A 2 0.37 -12.19 -9.02
N LYS A 3 0.91 -11.23 -9.75
CA LYS A 3 1.40 -9.98 -9.17
C LYS A 3 0.32 -8.90 -9.29
N THR A 4 -0.87 -9.23 -8.78
CA THR A 4 -2.02 -8.33 -8.82
C THR A 4 -2.44 -7.98 -7.41
N LEU A 5 -2.45 -6.69 -7.11
CA LEU A 5 -2.94 -6.18 -5.84
C LEU A 5 -4.45 -6.02 -5.92
N THR A 6 -5.17 -6.51 -4.91
CA THR A 6 -6.62 -6.35 -4.82
C THR A 6 -6.97 -5.76 -3.46
N LEU A 7 -8.24 -5.37 -3.28
CA LEU A 7 -8.70 -4.89 -1.97
C LEU A 7 -8.63 -5.96 -0.89
N GLU A 8 -8.52 -7.21 -1.28
CA GLU A 8 -8.39 -8.31 -0.32
C GLU A 8 -6.95 -8.52 0.12
N GLY A 9 -5.99 -8.31 -0.77
CA GLY A 9 -4.59 -8.48 -0.41
C GLY A 9 -3.69 -8.84 -1.56
N LEU A 10 -2.57 -9.48 -1.26
CA LEU A 10 -1.52 -9.83 -2.21
C LEU A 10 -0.62 -10.90 -1.60
N GLY A 11 -0.18 -11.84 -2.45
CA GLY A 11 0.91 -12.75 -2.08
C GLY A 11 0.62 -13.63 -0.87
N GLY A 12 -0.62 -14.06 -0.72
CA GLY A 12 -1.02 -14.87 0.42
C GLY A 12 -1.40 -14.08 1.66
N LEU A 13 -1.14 -12.75 1.66
CA LEU A 13 -1.60 -11.90 2.75
C LEU A 13 -3.01 -11.39 2.44
N THR A 14 -3.87 -11.39 3.44
CA THR A 14 -5.24 -10.90 3.32
C THR A 14 -5.47 -9.84 4.39
N ILE A 15 -5.98 -8.68 3.97
CA ILE A 15 -6.28 -7.58 4.89
C ILE A 15 -7.29 -8.06 5.93
N GLY A 16 -6.97 -7.84 7.21
CA GLY A 16 -7.83 -8.23 8.33
C GLY A 16 -7.59 -9.64 8.85
N GLN A 17 -6.66 -10.37 8.25
CA GLN A 17 -6.38 -11.76 8.63
C GLN A 17 -4.95 -11.88 9.17
N PRO A 18 -4.67 -12.92 9.98
CA PRO A 18 -3.29 -13.19 10.41
C PRO A 18 -2.39 -13.54 9.23
N VAL A 19 -1.11 -13.32 9.38
CA VAL A 19 -0.13 -13.76 8.38
C VAL A 19 -0.09 -15.29 8.41
N PRO A 20 -0.23 -15.96 7.24
CA PRO A 20 -0.16 -17.42 7.22
C PRO A 20 1.19 -17.94 7.72
N ALA A 21 1.18 -19.09 8.36
CA ALA A 21 2.39 -19.68 8.94
C ALA A 21 3.46 -19.97 7.89
N ASN A 22 3.05 -20.23 6.64
CA ASN A 22 3.97 -20.53 5.55
C ASN A 22 4.33 -19.31 4.71
N SER A 23 3.97 -18.11 5.16
CA SER A 23 4.25 -16.88 4.43
C SER A 23 5.76 -16.57 4.45
N SER A 24 6.26 -15.99 3.35
CA SER A 24 7.62 -15.50 3.27
C SER A 24 7.79 -14.11 3.90
N PHE A 25 6.69 -13.46 4.29
CA PHE A 25 6.74 -12.13 4.92
C PHE A 25 7.13 -12.26 6.39
N THR A 26 8.12 -11.49 6.79
CA THR A 26 8.63 -11.51 8.16
C THR A 26 8.83 -10.10 8.67
N ALA A 27 8.74 -9.96 10.00
CA ALA A 27 8.97 -8.67 10.65
C ALA A 27 10.44 -8.31 10.58
N GLY A 28 10.74 -7.05 10.30
CA GLY A 28 12.08 -6.53 10.31
C GLY A 28 12.51 -6.08 11.68
N ASP A 29 13.77 -5.65 11.78
CA ASP A 29 14.29 -5.05 12.98
C ASP A 29 13.70 -3.65 13.20
N GLY A 30 13.85 -3.12 14.40
CA GLY A 30 13.43 -1.76 14.70
C GLY A 30 11.93 -1.62 14.90
N GLN A 31 11.29 -2.65 15.36
CA GLN A 31 9.86 -2.62 15.64
C GLN A 31 9.51 -1.56 16.66
N ILE A 32 8.39 -0.91 16.44
CA ILE A 32 7.86 0.07 17.38
C ILE A 32 6.91 -0.68 18.31
N GLY A 33 6.91 -0.35 19.58
CA GLY A 33 5.97 -0.93 20.53
C GLY A 33 4.53 -0.76 20.07
N ASN A 34 3.54 -1.04 20.83
CA ASN A 34 2.11 -0.93 20.54
C ASN A 34 1.55 -1.97 19.54
N GLY A 35 2.25 -3.08 19.35
CA GLY A 35 1.74 -4.19 18.54
C GLY A 35 1.82 -4.01 17.03
N CYS A 36 2.46 -2.95 16.54
CA CYS A 36 2.58 -2.70 15.10
C CYS A 36 3.95 -3.18 14.59
N GLU A 37 3.93 -3.87 13.47
CA GLU A 37 5.15 -4.39 12.84
C GLU A 37 5.11 -4.17 11.34
N THR A 38 6.28 -3.88 10.75
CA THR A 38 6.44 -3.81 9.30
C THR A 38 7.00 -5.14 8.80
N LEU A 39 6.38 -5.68 7.76
CA LEU A 39 6.75 -6.97 7.19
C LEU A 39 7.29 -6.80 5.79
N SER A 40 8.24 -7.64 5.42
CA SER A 40 8.77 -7.68 4.05
C SER A 40 9.13 -9.10 3.69
N SER A 41 9.37 -9.35 2.38
CA SER A 41 9.71 -10.68 1.89
C SER A 41 10.72 -10.57 0.76
N PRO A 42 11.76 -11.42 0.75
CA PRO A 42 12.69 -11.46 -0.38
C PRO A 42 12.05 -11.97 -1.67
N GLU A 43 10.91 -12.67 -1.58
CA GLU A 43 10.17 -13.14 -2.76
C GLU A 43 9.32 -12.04 -3.39
N TRP A 44 9.11 -10.92 -2.67
CA TRP A 44 8.28 -9.82 -3.11
C TRP A 44 9.02 -8.50 -2.97
N PRO A 45 10.05 -8.24 -3.81
CA PRO A 45 10.77 -6.97 -3.74
C PRO A 45 9.83 -5.80 -3.99
N GLY A 46 10.03 -4.70 -3.26
CA GLY A 46 9.18 -3.52 -3.38
C GLY A 46 7.82 -3.63 -2.72
N VAL A 47 7.53 -4.74 -2.07
CA VAL A 47 6.26 -4.95 -1.36
C VAL A 47 6.54 -5.02 0.14
N TYR A 48 5.71 -4.34 0.92
CA TYR A 48 5.78 -4.44 2.38
C TYR A 48 4.38 -4.34 2.96
N ALA A 49 4.23 -4.77 4.20
CA ALA A 49 2.94 -4.81 4.85
C ALA A 49 3.05 -4.31 6.29
N ILE A 50 1.94 -3.89 6.85
CA ILE A 50 1.83 -3.56 8.27
C ILE A 50 0.92 -4.58 8.93
N ARG A 51 1.42 -5.18 10.01
CA ARG A 51 0.64 -6.08 10.87
C ARG A 51 0.48 -5.41 12.22
N THR A 52 -0.75 -5.31 12.70
CA THR A 52 -1.05 -4.75 14.01
C THR A 52 -1.85 -5.77 14.80
N ASN A 53 -1.38 -6.11 15.99
CA ASN A 53 -2.03 -7.07 16.88
C ASN A 53 -2.31 -8.41 16.17
N GLY A 54 -1.38 -8.85 15.33
CA GLY A 54 -1.46 -10.13 14.66
C GLY A 54 -2.24 -10.13 13.34
N GLU A 55 -2.81 -9.00 12.93
CA GLU A 55 -3.59 -8.92 11.68
C GLU A 55 -2.90 -8.05 10.65
N VAL A 56 -2.96 -8.44 9.38
CA VAL A 56 -2.49 -7.61 8.28
C VAL A 56 -3.45 -6.44 8.11
N ARG A 57 -2.93 -5.23 8.22
CA ARG A 57 -3.75 -4.01 8.16
C ARG A 57 -3.52 -3.20 6.89
N ARG A 58 -2.34 -3.29 6.30
CA ARG A 58 -2.00 -2.58 5.07
C ARG A 58 -0.97 -3.36 4.27
N ILE A 59 -1.11 -3.33 2.95
CA ILE A 59 -0.11 -3.85 2.02
C ILE A 59 0.27 -2.70 1.10
N SER A 60 1.56 -2.50 0.89
CA SER A 60 2.08 -1.40 0.07
C SER A 60 2.98 -1.95 -1.02
N VAL A 61 2.82 -1.43 -2.24
CA VAL A 61 3.66 -1.82 -3.37
C VAL A 61 4.33 -0.57 -3.94
N ALA A 62 5.64 -0.66 -4.14
CA ALA A 62 6.47 0.44 -4.61
C ALA A 62 7.13 0.07 -5.94
N ASP A 63 7.94 0.99 -6.48
CA ASP A 63 8.70 0.76 -7.71
C ASP A 63 9.57 -0.49 -7.56
N GLY A 64 9.72 -1.23 -8.68
CA GLY A 64 10.51 -2.44 -8.71
C GLY A 64 9.76 -3.69 -8.31
N SER A 65 8.52 -3.56 -7.81
CA SER A 65 7.73 -4.72 -7.39
C SER A 65 7.14 -5.49 -8.56
N GLY A 66 6.85 -4.81 -9.68
CA GLY A 66 6.13 -5.40 -10.80
C GLY A 66 4.66 -5.66 -10.51
N VAL A 67 4.17 -5.25 -9.34
CA VAL A 67 2.78 -5.48 -8.92
C VAL A 67 1.89 -4.37 -9.47
N LYS A 68 0.71 -4.75 -9.95
CA LYS A 68 -0.27 -3.82 -10.50
C LYS A 68 -1.68 -4.19 -10.04
N LEU A 69 -2.59 -3.23 -10.14
CA LEU A 69 -4.01 -3.49 -9.97
C LEU A 69 -4.57 -4.18 -11.22
N VAL A 70 -5.76 -4.76 -11.10
CA VAL A 70 -6.47 -5.39 -12.22
C VAL A 70 -6.61 -4.40 -13.39
N GLU A 71 -6.82 -3.12 -13.10
CA GLU A 71 -6.96 -2.06 -14.10
C GLU A 71 -5.64 -1.74 -14.83
N GLY A 72 -4.54 -2.33 -14.42
CA GLY A 72 -3.24 -2.07 -15.02
C GLY A 72 -2.47 -0.91 -14.39
N ILE A 73 -3.04 -0.28 -13.37
CA ILE A 73 -2.37 0.80 -12.63
C ILE A 73 -1.33 0.21 -11.69
N GLY A 74 -0.12 0.71 -11.75
CA GLY A 74 0.96 0.28 -10.87
C GLY A 74 1.94 1.41 -10.64
N PRO A 75 2.99 1.18 -9.84
CA PRO A 75 4.05 2.18 -9.67
C PRO A 75 4.60 2.60 -11.05
N GLY A 76 4.73 3.90 -11.26
CA GLY A 76 5.13 4.46 -12.55
C GLY A 76 3.97 4.91 -13.43
N SER A 77 2.74 4.50 -13.13
CA SER A 77 1.55 5.00 -13.84
C SER A 77 1.39 6.49 -13.55
N THR A 78 0.72 7.22 -14.46
CA THR A 78 0.53 8.65 -14.28
C THR A 78 -0.71 8.94 -13.43
N ILE A 79 -0.75 10.15 -12.85
CA ILE A 79 -1.92 10.59 -12.10
C ILE A 79 -3.16 10.63 -13.02
N GLU A 80 -2.97 10.95 -14.31
CA GLU A 80 -4.07 10.93 -15.27
C GLU A 80 -4.66 9.53 -15.43
N ASP A 81 -3.79 8.50 -15.44
CA ASP A 81 -4.25 7.11 -15.48
C ASP A 81 -5.11 6.78 -14.27
N VAL A 82 -4.66 7.22 -13.09
CA VAL A 82 -5.41 6.97 -11.84
C VAL A 82 -6.75 7.68 -11.87
N ARG A 83 -6.78 8.94 -12.29
CA ARG A 83 -8.03 9.71 -12.35
C ARG A 83 -9.01 9.14 -13.36
N ALA A 84 -8.51 8.58 -14.46
CA ALA A 84 -9.36 7.97 -15.47
C ALA A 84 -10.05 6.71 -14.93
N GLU A 85 -9.34 5.90 -14.14
CA GLU A 85 -9.90 4.67 -13.60
C GLU A 85 -10.68 4.91 -12.29
N PHE A 86 -10.27 5.92 -11.51
CA PHE A 86 -10.83 6.16 -10.18
C PHE A 86 -11.17 7.64 -10.00
N PRO A 87 -12.14 8.17 -10.76
CA PRO A 87 -12.42 9.62 -10.74
C PRO A 87 -12.95 10.15 -9.42
N SER A 88 -13.43 9.28 -8.53
CA SER A 88 -13.99 9.70 -7.24
C SER A 88 -12.96 9.73 -6.11
N PHE A 89 -11.70 9.33 -6.35
CA PHE A 89 -10.70 9.32 -5.30
C PHE A 89 -10.39 10.75 -4.85
N ARG A 90 -10.21 10.91 -3.54
CA ARG A 90 -9.94 12.23 -2.94
C ARG A 90 -8.47 12.55 -3.00
N GLU A 91 -8.15 13.79 -3.39
CA GLU A 91 -6.76 14.28 -3.48
C GLU A 91 -6.41 15.08 -2.23
N GLU A 92 -5.22 14.81 -1.68
CA GLU A 92 -4.67 15.54 -0.55
C GLU A 92 -3.19 15.83 -0.82
N PRO A 93 -2.62 16.94 -0.28
CA PRO A 93 -1.19 17.20 -0.46
C PRO A 93 -0.34 16.12 0.20
N HIS A 94 0.75 15.73 -0.45
CA HIS A 94 1.68 14.77 0.11
C HIS A 94 2.46 15.39 1.26
N LYS A 95 2.63 14.65 2.35
CA LYS A 95 3.24 15.19 3.57
C LYS A 95 4.72 15.53 3.39
N TYR A 96 5.45 14.76 2.59
CA TYR A 96 6.90 14.89 2.50
C TYR A 96 7.44 15.39 1.17
N THR A 97 6.69 15.27 0.09
CA THR A 97 7.22 15.62 -1.23
C THR A 97 7.04 17.07 -1.62
N GLY A 98 6.39 17.87 -0.79
CA GLY A 98 6.17 19.28 -1.07
C GLY A 98 5.20 19.52 -2.21
N PRO A 99 5.27 20.72 -2.83
CA PRO A 99 4.32 21.07 -3.89
C PRO A 99 4.35 20.04 -5.04
N GLY A 100 3.19 19.65 -5.51
CA GLY A 100 3.07 18.71 -6.62
C GLY A 100 2.87 17.27 -6.20
N GLY A 101 3.35 16.86 -5.03
CA GLY A 101 3.08 15.52 -4.52
C GLY A 101 1.68 15.43 -3.93
N LYS A 102 1.04 14.27 -4.05
CA LYS A 102 -0.36 14.08 -3.61
C LYS A 102 -0.61 12.68 -3.10
N TYR A 103 -1.66 12.57 -2.29
CA TYR A 103 -2.32 11.29 -2.01
C TYR A 103 -3.65 11.28 -2.74
N LEU A 104 -4.01 10.13 -3.31
CA LEU A 104 -5.34 9.89 -3.86
C LEU A 104 -5.92 8.71 -3.11
N THR A 105 -7.02 8.93 -2.38
CA THR A 105 -7.58 7.92 -1.48
C THR A 105 -9.00 7.58 -1.90
N GLN A 106 -9.29 6.29 -1.98
CA GLN A 106 -10.61 5.77 -2.28
C GLN A 106 -11.59 6.18 -1.18
N PRO A 107 -12.76 6.73 -1.55
CA PRO A 107 -13.80 6.98 -0.54
C PRO A 107 -14.57 5.70 -0.23
N GLY A 108 -15.30 5.72 0.88
CA GLY A 108 -16.22 4.64 1.22
C GLY A 108 -15.66 3.71 2.28
N ASP A 109 -16.14 2.46 2.25
CA ASP A 109 -15.84 1.46 3.28
C ASP A 109 -14.46 0.82 3.06
N GLU A 110 -13.92 0.29 4.13
CA GLU A 110 -12.61 -0.38 4.13
C GLU A 110 -12.75 -1.87 3.80
N PRO A 111 -11.74 -2.49 3.18
CA PRO A 111 -10.42 -1.92 2.83
C PRO A 111 -10.49 -0.98 1.64
N ARG A 112 -9.53 -0.04 1.56
CA ARG A 112 -9.50 0.97 0.51
C ARG A 112 -8.11 1.09 -0.10
N LEU A 113 -8.06 1.66 -1.31
CA LEU A 113 -6.82 1.99 -1.99
C LEU A 113 -6.39 3.41 -1.64
N ARG A 114 -5.08 3.62 -1.59
CA ARG A 114 -4.48 4.94 -1.44
C ARG A 114 -3.22 5.00 -2.29
N PHE A 115 -3.16 5.97 -3.19
CA PHE A 115 -2.00 6.16 -4.06
C PHE A 115 -1.14 7.31 -3.53
N GLU A 116 0.17 7.13 -3.56
CA GLU A 116 1.10 8.23 -3.37
C GLU A 116 1.59 8.66 -4.73
N ILE A 117 1.39 9.94 -5.05
CA ILE A 117 1.80 10.52 -6.33
C ILE A 117 2.99 11.44 -6.06
N ASN A 118 4.08 11.24 -6.79
CA ASN A 118 5.27 12.08 -6.65
C ASN A 118 5.09 13.40 -7.39
N PRO A 119 6.01 14.38 -7.19
CA PRO A 119 5.89 15.67 -7.85
C PRO A 119 5.92 15.62 -9.39
N ASP A 120 6.41 14.53 -9.96
CA ASP A 120 6.38 14.32 -11.41
C ASP A 120 5.03 13.83 -11.92
N GLY A 121 4.07 13.65 -11.03
CA GLY A 121 2.74 13.19 -11.41
C GLY A 121 2.64 11.70 -11.65
N LYS A 122 3.50 10.92 -11.03
CA LYS A 122 3.50 9.46 -11.19
C LYS A 122 3.27 8.75 -9.87
N VAL A 123 2.65 7.59 -9.96
CA VAL A 123 2.42 6.74 -8.79
C VAL A 123 3.76 6.23 -8.28
N SER A 124 4.08 6.53 -7.04
CA SER A 124 5.28 6.01 -6.40
C SER A 124 4.99 4.79 -5.54
N ILE A 125 3.86 4.80 -4.84
CA ILE A 125 3.45 3.69 -3.96
C ILE A 125 1.93 3.53 -4.05
N ILE A 126 1.47 2.27 -4.00
CA ILE A 126 0.06 1.96 -3.87
C ILE A 126 -0.13 1.23 -2.54
N HIS A 127 -1.07 1.70 -1.73
CA HIS A 127 -1.44 1.06 -0.47
C HIS A 127 -2.85 0.50 -0.57
N VAL A 128 -3.07 -0.66 0.03
CA VAL A 128 -4.42 -1.17 0.29
C VAL A 128 -4.50 -1.52 1.77
N GLY A 129 -5.58 -1.14 2.41
CA GLY A 129 -5.73 -1.46 3.83
C GLY A 129 -6.85 -0.72 4.50
N VAL A 130 -6.75 -0.69 5.83
CA VAL A 130 -7.76 -0.11 6.71
C VAL A 130 -7.11 0.99 7.57
N MET A 131 -7.95 1.90 8.07
CA MET A 131 -7.47 2.96 8.94
C MET A 131 -7.23 2.41 10.35
N PRO A 132 -6.32 2.98 11.12
CA PRO A 132 -5.49 4.13 10.78
C PRO A 132 -4.26 3.80 9.94
N GLU A 133 -3.91 2.52 9.82
CA GLU A 133 -2.65 2.11 9.17
C GLU A 133 -2.58 2.57 7.71
N LEU A 134 -3.71 2.62 7.02
CA LEU A 134 -3.74 3.07 5.64
C LEU A 134 -3.19 4.49 5.49
N GLY A 135 -3.39 5.33 6.49
CA GLY A 135 -2.90 6.71 6.49
C GLY A 135 -1.51 6.93 7.06
N TYR A 136 -0.86 5.88 7.53
CA TYR A 136 0.50 6.01 8.06
C TYR A 136 1.47 6.38 6.93
N VAL A 137 2.37 7.31 7.23
CA VAL A 137 3.31 7.82 6.23
C VAL A 137 4.73 7.29 6.43
N GLU A 138 5.02 6.72 7.59
CA GLU A 138 6.33 6.14 7.92
C GLU A 138 6.11 4.83 8.66
N GLY A 139 6.05 3.70 7.91
CA GLY A 139 5.90 2.39 8.54
C GLY A 139 4.71 2.34 9.49
N CYS A 140 4.98 2.25 10.79
CA CYS A 140 3.95 2.18 11.83
C CYS A 140 3.58 3.54 12.43
N ALA A 141 3.77 4.61 11.66
CA ALA A 141 3.47 5.94 12.17
C ALA A 141 2.67 6.80 11.20
#